data_c5a3cb4afcbf4d80abc37b496aec0d83
#
_entry.id   c5a3cb4afcbf4d80abc37b496aec0d83
#
_cell.length_a   1.000
_cell.length_b   1.000
_cell.length_c   1.000
_cell.angle_alpha   90.00
_cell.angle_beta   90.00
_cell.angle_gamma   90.00
#
_symmetry.space_group_name_H-M   'P 1'
#
loop_
_entity.id
_entity.type
_entity.pdbx_description
1 polymer ?
#
loop_
_entity_poly.entity_id
_entity_poly.type
_entity_poly.pdbx_seq_one_letter_code
_entity_poly.pdbx_strand_id
1 'polypeptide(L)'
;DSLLEGAIDALKRIGQVADDNITVVWVPGAYELPLTASVLAKTGKYDAVIALGTVIRGGTAHFEYVAGEASSGIGNVAMNAEIPVAFGVLTTESIEQAIERAGTKAGNKGAEAALTALEMINVIKAIKA
;
A
#
# COMPACT_ATOMS: atom_id res chain seq x y z
N ASP A 1 -5.13 12.95 1.00
CA ASP A 1 -5.41 11.94 -0.02
C ASP A 1 -6.30 10.85 0.59
N SER A 2 -7.36 10.48 -0.11
CA SER A 2 -8.38 9.55 0.40
C SER A 2 -7.85 8.16 0.70
N LEU A 3 -6.88 7.67 -0.08
CA LEU A 3 -6.27 6.36 0.17
C LEU A 3 -5.50 6.38 1.49
N LEU A 4 -4.70 7.41 1.69
CA LEU A 4 -3.91 7.56 2.91
C LEU A 4 -4.82 7.73 4.12
N GLU A 5 -5.85 8.55 4.01
CA GLU A 5 -6.80 8.75 5.10
C GLU A 5 -7.49 7.44 5.48
N GLY A 6 -7.90 6.65 4.48
CA GLY A 6 -8.52 5.35 4.73
C GLY A 6 -7.57 4.36 5.41
N ALA A 7 -6.32 4.34 4.98
CA ALA A 7 -5.32 3.46 5.60
C ALA A 7 -5.05 3.86 7.05
N ILE A 8 -4.84 5.14 7.31
CA ILE A 8 -4.59 5.64 8.66
C ILE A 8 -5.79 5.38 9.58
N ASP A 9 -7.00 5.65 9.09
CA ASP A 9 -8.20 5.37 9.86
C ASP A 9 -8.31 3.89 10.25
N ALA A 10 -8.08 2.99 9.29
CA ALA A 10 -8.15 1.56 9.56
C ALA A 10 -7.09 1.13 10.59
N LEU A 11 -5.87 1.64 10.48
CA LEU A 11 -4.80 1.32 11.43
C LEU A 11 -5.14 1.78 12.83
N LYS A 12 -5.66 2.99 12.97
CA LYS A 12 -5.97 3.57 14.29
C LYS A 12 -7.23 3.01 14.89
N ARG A 13 -8.30 2.96 14.12
CA ARG A 13 -9.63 2.58 14.63
C ARG A 13 -9.79 1.08 14.83
N ILE A 14 -9.27 0.28 13.91
CA ILE A 14 -9.40 -1.18 13.95
C ILE A 14 -8.16 -1.81 14.55
N GLY A 15 -6.97 -1.40 14.11
CA GLY A 15 -5.71 -1.95 14.58
C GLY A 15 -5.20 -1.36 15.88
N GLN A 16 -5.79 -0.27 16.34
CA GLN A 16 -5.37 0.44 17.55
C GLN A 16 -3.89 0.86 17.51
N VAL A 17 -3.41 1.19 16.31
CA VAL A 17 -2.03 1.62 16.13
C VAL A 17 -1.90 3.10 16.50
N ALA A 18 -0.93 3.45 17.34
CA ALA A 18 -0.70 4.83 17.75
C ALA A 18 -0.07 5.64 16.63
N ASP A 19 -0.32 6.95 16.60
CA ASP A 19 0.24 7.85 15.60
C ASP A 19 1.76 7.75 15.50
N ASP A 20 2.43 7.62 16.62
CA ASP A 20 3.89 7.54 16.67
C ASP A 20 4.43 6.29 15.98
N ASN A 21 3.60 5.31 15.76
CA ASN A 21 3.96 4.06 15.09
C ASN A 21 3.63 4.06 13.61
N ILE A 22 3.14 5.18 13.08
CA ILE A 22 2.80 5.32 11.67
C ILE A 22 3.73 6.35 11.03
N THR A 23 4.50 5.91 10.04
CA THR A 23 5.39 6.79 9.27
C THR A 23 4.87 6.89 7.86
N VAL A 24 4.77 8.11 7.33
CA VAL A 24 4.31 8.35 5.97
C VAL A 24 5.46 8.90 5.14
N VAL A 25 5.72 8.27 4.00
CA VAL A 25 6.75 8.71 3.06
C VAL A 25 6.10 8.94 1.70
N TRP A 26 6.33 10.12 1.14
CA TRP A 26 5.81 10.48 -0.17
C TRP A 26 6.85 10.22 -1.26
N VAL A 27 6.40 9.67 -2.38
CA VAL A 27 7.25 9.39 -3.54
C VAL A 27 6.64 10.00 -4.79
N PRO A 28 7.45 10.24 -5.85
CA PRO A 28 6.96 10.91 -7.06
C PRO A 28 5.85 10.16 -7.80
N GLY A 29 5.90 8.85 -7.82
CA GLY A 29 4.90 8.06 -8.54
C GLY A 29 4.91 6.60 -8.14
N ALA A 30 3.99 5.83 -8.72
CA ALA A 30 3.86 4.40 -8.38
C ALA A 30 5.10 3.59 -8.75
N TYR A 31 5.81 3.99 -9.78
CA TYR A 31 7.02 3.30 -10.21
C TYR A 31 8.13 3.33 -9.14
N GLU A 32 8.14 4.35 -8.28
CA GLU A 32 9.13 4.51 -7.21
C GLU A 32 8.76 3.80 -5.91
N LEU A 33 7.57 3.21 -5.83
CA LEU A 33 7.12 2.51 -4.63
C LEU A 33 7.98 1.29 -4.28
N PRO A 34 8.37 0.42 -5.23
CA PRO A 34 9.15 -0.76 -4.88
C PRO A 34 10.48 -0.45 -4.20
N LEU A 35 11.24 0.50 -4.75
CA LEU A 35 12.52 0.86 -4.14
C LEU A 35 12.33 1.43 -2.73
N THR A 36 11.39 2.35 -2.58
CA THR A 36 11.12 2.98 -1.28
C THR A 36 10.66 1.95 -0.27
N ALA A 37 9.76 1.05 -0.67
CA ALA A 37 9.30 -0.03 0.20
C ALA A 37 10.46 -0.95 0.61
N SER A 38 11.36 -1.28 -0.31
CA SER A 38 12.52 -2.09 -0.01
C SER A 38 13.41 -1.44 1.04
N VAL A 39 13.69 -0.15 0.89
CA VAL A 39 14.54 0.59 1.84
C VAL A 39 13.87 0.61 3.22
N LEU A 40 12.59 0.94 3.28
CA LEU A 40 11.85 0.95 4.55
C LEU A 40 11.84 -0.42 5.22
N ALA A 41 11.57 -1.46 4.46
CA ALA A 41 11.49 -2.81 5.00
C ALA A 41 12.83 -3.28 5.59
N LYS A 42 13.94 -2.86 4.98
CA LYS A 42 15.28 -3.28 5.42
C LYS A 42 15.81 -2.51 6.62
N THR A 43 15.13 -1.45 7.04
CA THR A 43 15.55 -0.71 8.25
C THR A 43 15.40 -1.52 9.52
N GLY A 44 14.53 -2.51 9.53
CA GLY A 44 14.19 -3.28 10.73
C GLY A 44 13.32 -2.52 11.72
N LYS A 45 12.81 -1.35 11.35
CA LYS A 45 12.02 -0.50 12.24
C LYS A 45 10.52 -0.69 12.13
N TYR A 46 10.07 -1.40 11.09
CA TYR A 46 8.65 -1.52 10.79
C TYR A 46 8.20 -2.96 10.74
N ASP A 47 6.99 -3.21 11.21
CA ASP A 47 6.36 -4.55 11.14
C ASP A 47 5.68 -4.79 9.80
N ALA A 48 5.37 -3.73 9.07
CA ALA A 48 4.75 -3.81 7.75
C ALA A 48 4.97 -2.54 6.97
N VAL A 49 4.86 -2.65 5.65
CA VAL A 49 4.88 -1.50 4.74
C VAL A 49 3.59 -1.55 3.93
N ILE A 50 2.96 -0.40 3.76
CA ILE A 50 1.75 -0.27 2.96
C ILE A 50 2.05 0.69 1.81
N ALA A 51 1.98 0.19 0.59
CA ALA A 51 2.23 0.97 -0.61
C ALA A 51 0.92 1.45 -1.20
N LEU A 52 0.72 2.76 -1.25
CA LEU A 52 -0.51 3.37 -1.73
C LEU A 52 -0.25 4.23 -2.96
N GLY A 53 -1.13 4.19 -3.92
CA GLY A 53 -1.01 5.02 -5.10
C GLY A 53 -2.16 4.81 -6.08
N THR A 54 -2.16 5.61 -7.12
CA THR A 54 -3.15 5.52 -8.19
C THR A 54 -2.44 5.60 -9.54
N VAL A 55 -2.73 4.65 -10.41
CA VAL A 55 -2.28 4.68 -11.80
C VAL A 55 -3.54 4.77 -12.67
N ILE A 56 -3.71 5.91 -13.33
CA ILE A 56 -4.87 6.17 -14.15
C ILE A 56 -4.48 5.98 -15.61
N ARG A 57 -5.26 5.18 -16.34
CA ARG A 57 -5.02 4.98 -17.74
C ARG A 57 -5.36 6.24 -18.51
N GLY A 58 -4.33 6.86 -19.07
CA GLY A 58 -4.50 7.97 -19.98
C GLY A 58 -4.43 7.48 -21.42
N GLY A 59 -4.11 8.35 -22.35
CA GLY A 59 -3.92 7.98 -23.74
C GLY A 59 -2.56 7.38 -24.06
N THR A 60 -1.83 6.83 -23.08
CA THR A 60 -0.49 6.32 -23.29
C THR A 60 -0.37 4.86 -22.93
N ALA A 61 0.55 4.15 -23.60
CA ALA A 61 0.87 2.77 -23.31
C ALA A 61 1.67 2.61 -22.01
N HIS A 62 2.11 3.70 -21.43
CA HIS A 62 2.93 3.74 -20.22
C HIS A 62 2.20 3.19 -18.99
N PHE A 63 0.87 3.28 -19.01
CA PHE A 63 0.02 2.83 -17.91
C PHE A 63 0.29 1.38 -17.49
N GLU A 64 0.25 0.46 -18.44
CA GLU A 64 0.41 -0.97 -18.12
C GLU A 64 1.80 -1.28 -17.61
N TYR A 65 2.80 -0.62 -18.16
CA TYR A 65 4.18 -0.79 -17.72
C TYR A 65 4.35 -0.36 -16.27
N VAL A 66 3.88 0.83 -15.92
CA VAL A 66 4.01 1.36 -14.56
C VAL A 66 3.25 0.48 -13.55
N ALA A 67 2.02 0.10 -13.89
CA ALA A 67 1.21 -0.73 -12.99
C ALA A 67 1.85 -2.11 -12.79
N GLY A 68 2.33 -2.73 -13.87
CA GLY A 68 2.98 -4.03 -13.80
C GLY A 68 4.28 -4.01 -13.01
N GLU A 69 5.11 -3.00 -13.23
CA GLU A 69 6.38 -2.88 -12.51
C GLU A 69 6.16 -2.58 -11.03
N ALA A 70 5.19 -1.73 -10.69
CA ALA A 70 4.88 -1.46 -9.29
C ALA A 70 4.40 -2.74 -8.58
N SER A 71 3.49 -3.47 -9.17
CA SER A 71 2.95 -4.70 -8.60
C SER A 71 4.05 -5.76 -8.44
N SER A 72 4.80 -6.02 -9.50
CA SER A 72 5.86 -7.02 -9.49
C SER A 72 6.97 -6.67 -8.51
N GLY A 73 7.37 -5.39 -8.47
CA GLY A 73 8.41 -4.91 -7.57
C GLY A 73 8.01 -5.03 -6.10
N ILE A 74 6.77 -4.67 -5.77
CA ILE A 74 6.26 -4.79 -4.40
C ILE A 74 6.23 -6.26 -3.97
N GLY A 75 5.82 -7.16 -4.87
CA GLY A 75 5.85 -8.60 -4.59
C GLY A 75 7.25 -9.09 -4.26
N ASN A 76 8.25 -8.64 -5.02
CA ASN A 76 9.64 -8.99 -4.75
C ASN A 76 10.13 -8.45 -3.40
N VAL A 77 9.75 -7.24 -3.05
CA VAL A 77 10.11 -6.66 -1.74
C VAL A 77 9.55 -7.50 -0.61
N ALA A 78 8.28 -7.89 -0.69
CA ALA A 78 7.64 -8.70 0.34
C ALA A 78 8.36 -10.04 0.53
N MET A 79 8.69 -10.72 -0.55
CA MET A 79 9.39 -11.99 -0.48
C MET A 79 10.78 -11.87 0.14
N ASN A 80 11.51 -10.82 -0.21
CA ASN A 80 12.88 -10.64 0.28
C ASN A 80 12.95 -10.10 1.70
N ALA A 81 12.01 -9.24 2.08
CA ALA A 81 12.02 -8.61 3.39
C ALA A 81 11.44 -9.50 4.49
N GLU A 82 10.58 -10.43 4.12
CA GLU A 82 9.86 -11.31 5.05
C GLU A 82 9.01 -10.56 6.09
N ILE A 83 8.56 -9.36 5.72
CA ILE A 83 7.54 -8.63 6.47
C ILE A 83 6.37 -8.33 5.53
N PRO A 84 5.17 -8.13 6.06
CA PRO A 84 4.03 -7.80 5.20
C PRO A 84 4.28 -6.52 4.41
N VAL A 85 4.03 -6.59 3.11
CA VAL A 85 4.04 -5.41 2.25
C VAL A 85 2.70 -5.43 1.50
N ALA A 86 1.78 -4.59 1.94
CA ALA A 86 0.44 -4.54 1.37
C ALA A 86 0.41 -3.58 0.19
N PHE A 87 -0.37 -3.96 -0.82
CA PHE A 87 -0.44 -3.23 -2.08
C PHE A 87 -1.80 -2.59 -2.24
N GLY A 88 -1.87 -1.28 -2.07
CA GLY A 88 -3.08 -0.48 -2.24
C GLY A 88 -2.99 0.47 -3.41
N VAL A 89 -2.49 0.00 -4.54
CA VAL A 89 -2.38 0.81 -5.75
C VAL A 89 -3.59 0.57 -6.64
N LEU A 90 -4.32 1.64 -6.93
CA LEU A 90 -5.46 1.60 -7.83
C LEU A 90 -5.00 1.74 -9.27
N THR A 91 -5.56 0.89 -10.13
CA THR A 91 -5.40 1.04 -11.58
C THR A 91 -6.78 1.28 -12.17
N THR A 92 -7.01 2.45 -12.71
CA THR A 92 -8.34 2.84 -13.18
C THR A 92 -8.30 3.44 -14.57
N GLU A 93 -9.47 3.45 -15.23
CA GLU A 93 -9.61 4.04 -16.58
C GLU A 93 -9.78 5.55 -16.52
N SER A 94 -10.25 6.10 -15.41
CA SER A 94 -10.59 7.51 -15.30
C SER A 94 -10.38 8.04 -13.90
N ILE A 95 -10.36 9.37 -13.78
CA ILE A 95 -10.27 10.05 -12.49
C ILE A 95 -11.51 9.75 -11.66
N GLU A 96 -12.67 9.66 -12.27
CA GLU A 96 -13.92 9.35 -11.56
C GLU A 96 -13.85 7.98 -10.89
N GLN A 97 -13.34 6.98 -11.59
CA GLN A 97 -13.13 5.66 -10.99
C GLN A 97 -12.14 5.70 -9.84
N ALA A 98 -11.08 6.47 -9.99
CA ALA A 98 -10.07 6.60 -8.93
C ALA A 98 -10.69 7.19 -7.66
N ILE A 99 -11.50 8.25 -7.81
CA ILE A 99 -12.19 8.87 -6.68
C ILE A 99 -13.13 7.87 -6.02
N GLU A 100 -13.91 7.16 -6.82
CA GLU A 100 -14.89 6.21 -6.34
C GLU A 100 -14.25 5.07 -5.53
N ARG A 101 -13.16 4.50 -6.04
CA ARG A 101 -12.49 3.39 -5.37
C ARG A 101 -11.61 3.80 -4.21
N ALA A 102 -11.27 5.07 -4.12
CA ALA A 102 -10.40 5.58 -3.07
C ALA A 102 -11.15 6.06 -1.83
N GLY A 103 -12.43 6.35 -1.91
CA GLY A 103 -13.05 6.91 -0.72
C GLY A 103 -14.54 7.13 -0.74
N THR A 104 -15.25 6.45 -1.60
CA THR A 104 -16.72 6.54 -1.62
C THR A 104 -17.35 5.33 -0.96
N LYS A 105 -18.67 5.22 -1.10
CA LYS A 105 -19.44 4.09 -0.56
C LYS A 105 -19.02 2.72 -1.12
N ALA A 106 -18.34 2.69 -2.25
CA ALA A 106 -17.86 1.44 -2.84
C ALA A 106 -16.68 0.84 -2.08
N GLY A 107 -16.11 1.59 -1.13
CA GLY A 107 -15.01 1.13 -0.32
C GLY A 107 -13.78 2.03 -0.43
N ASN A 108 -12.72 1.63 0.24
CA ASN A 108 -11.46 2.37 0.21
C ASN A 108 -10.30 1.38 0.11
N LYS A 109 -9.57 1.44 -0.99
CA LYS A 109 -8.46 0.52 -1.24
C LYS A 109 -7.33 0.69 -0.23
N GLY A 110 -7.13 1.91 0.28
CA GLY A 110 -6.15 2.17 1.32
C GLY A 110 -6.51 1.47 2.63
N ALA A 111 -7.78 1.55 3.02
CA ALA A 111 -8.26 0.85 4.20
C ALA A 111 -8.10 -0.67 4.04
N GLU A 112 -8.42 -1.22 2.88
CA GLU A 112 -8.26 -2.65 2.61
C GLU A 112 -6.79 -3.07 2.74
N ALA A 113 -5.87 -2.29 2.19
CA ALA A 113 -4.45 -2.59 2.28
C ALA A 113 -3.97 -2.56 3.73
N ALA A 114 -4.43 -1.59 4.51
CA ALA A 114 -4.08 -1.50 5.93
C ALA A 114 -4.59 -2.71 6.72
N LEU A 115 -5.81 -3.14 6.47
CA LEU A 115 -6.37 -4.32 7.13
C LEU A 115 -5.61 -5.59 6.76
N THR A 116 -5.21 -5.72 5.50
CA THR A 116 -4.40 -6.84 5.05
C THR A 116 -3.04 -6.85 5.77
N ALA A 117 -2.42 -5.68 5.90
CA ALA A 117 -1.13 -5.58 6.62
C ALA A 117 -1.27 -6.01 8.07
N LEU A 118 -2.32 -5.56 8.77
CA LEU A 118 -2.59 -5.94 10.16
C LEU A 118 -2.79 -7.45 10.30
N GLU A 119 -3.59 -8.03 9.42
CA GLU A 119 -3.84 -9.46 9.45
C GLU A 119 -2.55 -10.24 9.22
N MET A 120 -1.75 -9.85 8.24
CA MET A 120 -0.52 -10.54 7.91
C MET A 120 0.57 -10.42 8.98
N ILE A 121 0.61 -9.30 9.71
CA ILE A 121 1.50 -9.18 10.86
C ILE A 121 1.19 -10.29 11.85
N ASN A 122 -0.08 -10.50 12.17
CA ASN A 122 -0.50 -11.52 13.12
C ASN A 122 -0.25 -12.94 12.61
N VAL A 123 -0.49 -13.19 11.33
CA VAL A 123 -0.22 -14.48 10.70
C VAL A 123 1.26 -14.85 10.83
N ILE A 124 2.14 -13.91 10.48
CA ILE A 124 3.57 -14.15 10.51
C ILE A 124 4.05 -14.37 11.95
N LYS A 125 3.55 -13.60 12.91
CA LYS A 125 3.88 -13.79 14.30
C LYS A 125 3.47 -15.19 14.79
N ALA A 126 2.30 -15.65 14.39
CA ALA A 126 1.83 -16.99 14.77
C ALA A 126 2.72 -18.08 14.19
N ILE A 127 3.17 -17.92 12.94
CA ILE A 127 4.06 -18.90 12.30
C ILE A 127 5.40 -18.97 13.01
N LYS A 128 5.93 -17.84 13.45
CA LYS A 128 7.25 -17.76 14.08
C LYS A 128 7.25 -18.07 15.57
N ALA A 129 6.07 -18.17 16.18
CA ALA A 129 5.95 -18.42 17.63
C ALA A 129 6.36 -19.83 18.09
#